data_a156f5ecdc40ba0d5b627d278d52391b
#
_entry.id   a156f5ecdc40ba0d5b627d278d52391b
#
_cell.length_a   1.000
_cell.length_b   1.000
_cell.length_c   1.000
_cell.angle_alpha   90.00
_cell.angle_beta   90.00
_cell.angle_gamma   90.00
#
_symmetry.space_group_name_H-M   'P 1'
#
loop_
_entity.id
_entity.type
_entity.pdbx_description
1 polymer ?
#
loop_
_entity_poly.entity_id
_entity_poly.type
_entity_poly.pdbx_seq_one_letter_code
_entity_poly.pdbx_strand_id
1 'polypeptide(L)'
;MCKASQTSTIFCKCLRSQPLIKVDQLEKKFGTVKALDGASFSADDGKITALLGPNGAGKSTCLRVLSTIIQPSAGKAFVSGFDVREEPFKVREQIGVLPHNSGIYSRLNAVENIEYYGELHGIKPDTLKERVENLLEQLQMKDFCLRPSEGYSQGQKIKVSLARALIHDPLNIMLDEPSSGLDIMATRALREIIIDLKERGKCVLFSSHIMQEVENLCEDIVIISKGIVKFGGSISELRNAAGSQDLEEAFLKITGS
;
A
#
# COMPACT_ATOMS: atom_id res chain seq x y z
N MET A 1 39.24 -23.40 -24.77
CA MET A 1 38.16 -22.68 -25.45
C MET A 1 36.85 -23.36 -25.13
N CYS A 2 36.13 -22.89 -24.10
CA CYS A 2 34.76 -23.32 -23.81
C CYS A 2 33.94 -22.07 -23.55
N LYS A 3 32.94 -21.83 -24.40
CA LYS A 3 31.99 -20.72 -24.31
C LYS A 3 31.05 -20.96 -23.14
N ALA A 4 31.06 -20.11 -22.11
CA ALA A 4 30.04 -20.08 -21.09
C ALA A 4 28.79 -19.41 -21.66
N SER A 5 27.68 -20.16 -21.73
CA SER A 5 26.39 -19.77 -22.24
C SER A 5 25.63 -18.90 -21.25
N GLN A 6 25.13 -17.79 -21.76
CA GLN A 6 24.11 -16.93 -21.16
C GLN A 6 22.79 -17.71 -20.97
N THR A 7 22.50 -18.20 -19.80
CA THR A 7 21.19 -18.82 -19.48
C THR A 7 20.88 -18.65 -17.98
N SER A 8 20.62 -17.45 -17.53
CA SER A 8 20.20 -17.23 -16.13
C SER A 8 19.13 -16.16 -15.92
N THR A 9 18.52 -15.58 -16.97
CA THR A 9 17.55 -14.47 -16.77
C THR A 9 16.11 -14.83 -17.14
N ILE A 10 15.81 -16.07 -17.59
CA ILE A 10 14.46 -16.43 -18.06
C ILE A 10 13.67 -17.27 -17.05
N PHE A 11 14.27 -17.73 -15.95
CA PHE A 11 13.62 -18.72 -15.07
C PHE A 11 12.77 -18.11 -13.93
N CYS A 12 12.65 -16.78 -13.80
CA CYS A 12 11.95 -16.15 -12.67
C CYS A 12 10.50 -15.69 -12.97
N LYS A 13 10.01 -15.82 -14.21
CA LYS A 13 8.68 -15.27 -14.59
C LYS A 13 7.53 -16.28 -14.57
N CYS A 14 7.76 -17.56 -14.33
CA CYS A 14 6.74 -18.62 -14.51
C CYS A 14 6.23 -19.30 -13.21
N LEU A 15 6.62 -18.84 -12.01
CA LEU A 15 6.21 -19.48 -10.74
C LEU A 15 5.40 -18.60 -9.77
N ARG A 16 4.91 -17.43 -10.21
CA ARG A 16 4.02 -16.59 -9.36
C ARG A 16 2.58 -16.67 -9.83
N SER A 17 1.91 -17.80 -9.55
CA SER A 17 0.46 -17.93 -9.72
C SER A 17 -0.33 -17.60 -8.44
N GLN A 18 0.31 -17.08 -7.41
CA GLN A 18 -0.35 -16.73 -6.15
C GLN A 18 -0.28 -15.21 -5.90
N PRO A 19 -1.40 -14.60 -5.47
CA PRO A 19 -1.44 -13.18 -5.15
C PRO A 19 -0.43 -12.85 -4.05
N LEU A 20 0.21 -11.66 -4.16
CA LEU A 20 1.19 -11.21 -3.15
C LEU A 20 0.54 -10.90 -1.81
N ILE A 21 -0.71 -10.44 -1.80
CA ILE A 21 -1.51 -10.26 -0.57
C ILE A 21 -2.74 -11.16 -0.67
N LYS A 22 -2.94 -12.02 0.32
CA LYS A 22 -4.12 -12.89 0.42
C LYS A 22 -4.72 -12.78 1.82
N VAL A 23 -6.01 -12.50 1.86
CA VAL A 23 -6.81 -12.42 3.09
C VAL A 23 -7.90 -13.48 3.02
N ASP A 24 -8.05 -14.29 4.06
CA ASP A 24 -8.98 -15.41 4.10
C ASP A 24 -9.73 -15.43 5.43
N GLN A 25 -11.05 -15.18 5.37
CA GLN A 25 -11.97 -15.14 6.51
C GLN A 25 -11.44 -14.34 7.70
N LEU A 26 -10.82 -13.18 7.42
CA LEU A 26 -10.15 -12.38 8.42
C LEU A 26 -11.14 -11.70 9.36
N GLU A 27 -10.96 -11.93 10.67
CA GLU A 27 -11.74 -11.29 11.72
C GLU A 27 -10.86 -10.42 12.62
N LYS A 28 -11.40 -9.27 13.02
CA LYS A 28 -10.82 -8.45 14.08
C LYS A 28 -11.90 -7.86 14.97
N LYS A 29 -11.77 -8.14 16.26
CA LYS A 29 -12.67 -7.64 17.32
C LYS A 29 -11.91 -6.69 18.24
N PHE A 30 -12.57 -5.61 18.65
CA PHE A 30 -12.14 -4.70 19.70
C PHE A 30 -13.27 -4.65 20.75
N GLY A 31 -13.11 -5.40 21.83
CA GLY A 31 -14.21 -5.62 22.77
C GLY A 31 -15.43 -6.23 22.07
N THR A 32 -16.56 -5.52 22.09
CA THR A 32 -17.81 -5.95 21.45
C THR A 32 -17.90 -5.57 19.97
N VAL A 33 -17.01 -4.70 19.47
CA VAL A 33 -17.06 -4.21 18.08
C VAL A 33 -16.30 -5.15 17.17
N LYS A 34 -16.96 -5.70 16.16
CA LYS A 34 -16.34 -6.43 15.06
C LYS A 34 -15.92 -5.45 13.96
N ALA A 35 -14.64 -5.10 13.93
CA ALA A 35 -14.09 -4.20 12.91
C ALA A 35 -13.85 -4.92 11.57
N LEU A 36 -13.56 -6.23 11.60
CA LEU A 36 -13.54 -7.13 10.44
C LEU A 36 -14.33 -8.38 10.82
N ASP A 37 -15.17 -8.88 9.92
CA ASP A 37 -16.08 -9.99 10.13
C ASP A 37 -16.08 -10.94 8.92
N GLY A 38 -15.04 -11.78 8.83
CA GLY A 38 -14.88 -12.77 7.76
C GLY A 38 -14.43 -12.16 6.41
N ALA A 39 -13.62 -11.09 6.43
CA ALA A 39 -13.14 -10.46 5.20
C ALA A 39 -12.24 -11.42 4.40
N SER A 40 -12.49 -11.53 3.08
CA SER A 40 -11.68 -12.35 2.16
C SER A 40 -11.47 -11.60 0.85
N PHE A 41 -10.21 -11.44 0.43
CA PHE A 41 -9.81 -10.86 -0.85
C PHE A 41 -8.33 -11.14 -1.17
N SER A 42 -7.91 -10.75 -2.37
CA SER A 42 -6.51 -10.81 -2.77
C SER A 42 -6.08 -9.54 -3.49
N ALA A 43 -4.77 -9.26 -3.50
CA ALA A 43 -4.15 -8.23 -4.33
C ALA A 43 -2.90 -8.80 -5.01
N ASP A 44 -2.77 -8.55 -6.30
CA ASP A 44 -1.76 -9.13 -7.17
C ASP A 44 -0.54 -8.20 -7.34
N ASP A 45 0.58 -8.75 -7.77
CA ASP A 45 1.76 -7.99 -8.17
C ASP A 45 1.53 -7.21 -9.46
N GLY A 46 2.21 -6.07 -9.59
CA GLY A 46 2.08 -5.19 -10.75
C GLY A 46 0.69 -4.60 -10.93
N LYS A 47 -0.13 -4.59 -9.88
CA LYS A 47 -1.47 -4.01 -9.88
C LYS A 47 -1.67 -3.02 -8.74
N ILE A 48 -2.62 -2.11 -8.97
CA ILE A 48 -3.14 -1.21 -7.95
C ILE A 48 -4.53 -1.71 -7.55
N THR A 49 -4.67 -2.14 -6.29
CA THR A 49 -5.93 -2.59 -5.72
C THR A 49 -6.43 -1.57 -4.72
N ALA A 50 -7.66 -1.08 -4.89
CA ALA A 50 -8.30 -0.19 -3.93
C ALA A 50 -9.11 -0.97 -2.89
N LEU A 51 -8.93 -0.64 -1.61
CA LEU A 51 -9.82 -1.03 -0.52
C LEU A 51 -10.81 0.11 -0.27
N LEU A 52 -11.98 0.06 -0.91
CA LEU A 52 -12.99 1.10 -0.92
C LEU A 52 -14.07 0.84 0.14
N GLY A 53 -14.50 1.88 0.81
CA GLY A 53 -15.60 1.80 1.79
C GLY A 53 -15.75 3.06 2.61
N PRO A 54 -16.89 3.24 3.30
CA PRO A 54 -17.11 4.41 4.14
C PRO A 54 -16.18 4.44 5.35
N ASN A 55 -16.17 5.57 6.06
CA ASN A 55 -15.45 5.67 7.33
C ASN A 55 -16.00 4.66 8.34
N GLY A 56 -15.09 3.97 9.05
CA GLY A 56 -15.47 2.90 9.97
C GLY A 56 -15.78 1.55 9.32
N ALA A 57 -15.65 1.38 7.99
CA ALA A 57 -15.91 0.13 7.31
C ALA A 57 -14.93 -1.01 7.63
N GLY A 58 -13.76 -0.70 8.21
CA GLY A 58 -12.72 -1.67 8.55
C GLY A 58 -11.44 -1.56 7.70
N LYS A 59 -11.34 -0.62 6.75
CA LYS A 59 -10.19 -0.44 5.84
C LYS A 59 -8.85 -0.33 6.57
N SER A 60 -8.68 0.68 7.43
CA SER A 60 -7.44 0.88 8.20
C SER A 60 -7.16 -0.28 9.16
N THR A 61 -8.20 -0.94 9.70
CA THR A 61 -8.04 -2.14 10.53
C THR A 61 -7.44 -3.28 9.71
N CYS A 62 -7.93 -3.48 8.48
CA CYS A 62 -7.39 -4.48 7.56
C CYS A 62 -5.92 -4.21 7.24
N LEU A 63 -5.58 -2.97 6.85
CA LEU A 63 -4.19 -2.59 6.57
C LEU A 63 -3.27 -2.75 7.80
N ARG A 64 -3.76 -2.44 9.02
CA ARG A 64 -2.99 -2.66 10.26
C ARG A 64 -2.77 -4.13 10.58
N VAL A 65 -3.70 -5.01 10.23
CA VAL A 65 -3.48 -6.48 10.36
C VAL A 65 -2.44 -6.94 9.35
N LEU A 66 -2.59 -6.56 8.08
CA LEU A 66 -1.65 -6.91 7.01
C LEU A 66 -0.23 -6.39 7.28
N SER A 67 -0.11 -5.20 7.86
CA SER A 67 1.18 -4.62 8.26
C SER A 67 1.71 -5.12 9.61
N THR A 68 1.07 -6.14 10.21
CA THR A 68 1.46 -6.76 11.49
C THR A 68 1.46 -5.81 12.70
N ILE A 69 0.81 -4.65 12.61
CA ILE A 69 0.66 -3.69 13.72
C ILE A 69 -0.31 -4.24 14.77
N ILE A 70 -1.37 -4.93 14.33
CA ILE A 70 -2.34 -5.60 15.20
C ILE A 70 -2.54 -7.05 14.75
N GLN A 71 -2.75 -7.94 15.71
CA GLN A 71 -3.04 -9.33 15.39
C GLN A 71 -4.52 -9.53 15.04
N PRO A 72 -4.86 -10.41 14.08
CA PRO A 72 -6.22 -10.78 13.79
C PRO A 72 -6.82 -11.57 14.96
N SER A 73 -8.15 -11.53 15.11
CA SER A 73 -8.88 -12.34 16.11
C SER A 73 -9.13 -13.76 15.61
N ALA A 74 -9.41 -13.92 14.31
CA ALA A 74 -9.58 -15.20 13.61
C ALA A 74 -9.27 -15.01 12.11
N GLY A 75 -9.27 -16.11 11.34
CA GLY A 75 -8.92 -16.11 9.92
C GLY A 75 -7.41 -16.03 9.70
N LYS A 76 -7.01 -15.89 8.44
CA LYS A 76 -5.61 -15.84 7.99
C LYS A 76 -5.37 -14.69 7.04
N ALA A 77 -4.15 -14.17 7.05
CA ALA A 77 -3.68 -13.23 6.06
C ALA A 77 -2.21 -13.50 5.73
N PHE A 78 -1.87 -13.41 4.46
CA PHE A 78 -0.53 -13.68 3.93
C PHE A 78 -0.05 -12.49 3.11
N VAL A 79 1.23 -12.17 3.25
CA VAL A 79 1.92 -11.17 2.42
C VAL A 79 3.19 -11.81 1.87
N SER A 80 3.33 -11.84 0.56
CA SER A 80 4.42 -12.53 -0.14
C SER A 80 4.59 -14.00 0.29
N GLY A 81 3.46 -14.66 0.65
CA GLY A 81 3.45 -16.04 1.14
C GLY A 81 3.73 -16.21 2.63
N PHE A 82 4.09 -15.16 3.38
CA PHE A 82 4.32 -15.20 4.82
C PHE A 82 3.04 -14.90 5.61
N ASP A 83 2.73 -15.71 6.61
CA ASP A 83 1.59 -15.49 7.52
C ASP A 83 1.86 -14.29 8.44
N VAL A 84 0.92 -13.34 8.50
CA VAL A 84 1.07 -12.11 9.30
C VAL A 84 1.17 -12.35 10.80
N ARG A 85 0.70 -13.50 11.30
CA ARG A 85 0.75 -13.90 12.72
C ARG A 85 2.01 -14.68 13.04
N GLU A 86 2.34 -15.67 12.19
CA GLU A 86 3.42 -16.62 12.45
C GLU A 86 4.79 -16.07 12.04
N GLU A 87 4.85 -15.25 10.99
CA GLU A 87 6.10 -14.75 10.41
C GLU A 87 6.13 -13.20 10.27
N PRO A 88 5.77 -12.43 11.32
CA PRO A 88 5.59 -10.98 11.22
C PRO A 88 6.85 -10.23 10.81
N PHE A 89 8.05 -10.71 11.15
CA PHE A 89 9.30 -10.07 10.75
C PHE A 89 9.54 -10.22 9.25
N LYS A 90 9.28 -11.39 8.67
CA LYS A 90 9.40 -11.61 7.23
C LYS A 90 8.38 -10.78 6.46
N VAL A 91 7.15 -10.65 6.98
CA VAL A 91 6.14 -9.75 6.42
C VAL A 91 6.66 -8.31 6.39
N ARG A 92 7.23 -7.80 7.48
CA ARG A 92 7.75 -6.42 7.55
C ARG A 92 8.88 -6.13 6.57
N GLU A 93 9.68 -7.12 6.22
CA GLU A 93 10.72 -7.02 5.18
C GLU A 93 10.10 -6.86 3.77
N GLN A 94 8.86 -7.31 3.57
CA GLN A 94 8.19 -7.32 2.27
C GLN A 94 7.25 -6.14 2.07
N ILE A 95 7.00 -5.30 3.09
CA ILE A 95 5.99 -4.25 3.04
C ILE A 95 6.59 -2.86 3.25
N GLY A 96 6.12 -1.90 2.45
CA GLY A 96 6.24 -0.46 2.73
C GLY A 96 4.87 0.08 3.12
N VAL A 97 4.78 0.77 4.25
CA VAL A 97 3.49 1.24 4.78
C VAL A 97 3.47 2.75 4.94
N LEU A 98 2.47 3.39 4.34
CA LEU A 98 2.11 4.78 4.59
C LEU A 98 0.83 4.78 5.45
N PRO A 99 0.90 5.02 6.76
CA PRO A 99 -0.29 5.10 7.61
C PRO A 99 -1.01 6.43 7.40
N HIS A 100 -2.32 6.47 7.69
CA HIS A 100 -3.15 7.66 7.57
C HIS A 100 -2.56 8.89 8.29
N ASN A 101 -2.01 8.71 9.48
CA ASN A 101 -1.26 9.72 10.22
C ASN A 101 0.23 9.38 10.15
N SER A 102 0.89 9.83 9.10
CA SER A 102 2.33 9.66 8.95
C SER A 102 3.08 10.66 9.83
N GLY A 103 3.37 10.27 11.07
CA GLY A 103 4.26 11.02 11.94
C GLY A 103 5.69 10.97 11.41
N ILE A 104 6.18 12.07 10.83
CA ILE A 104 7.61 12.25 10.57
C ILE A 104 8.27 12.89 11.81
N TYR A 105 9.55 12.66 12.00
CA TYR A 105 10.29 13.31 13.09
C TYR A 105 10.51 14.79 12.73
N SER A 106 9.75 15.68 13.36
CA SER A 106 9.69 17.10 13.03
C SER A 106 11.02 17.84 13.13
N ARG A 107 11.90 17.40 14.04
CA ARG A 107 13.24 17.98 14.25
C ARG A 107 14.27 17.52 13.23
N LEU A 108 14.02 16.40 12.55
CA LEU A 108 14.87 15.87 11.49
C LEU A 108 14.47 16.45 10.13
N ASN A 109 15.43 16.60 9.23
CA ASN A 109 15.14 16.89 7.83
C ASN A 109 14.70 15.63 7.07
N ALA A 110 14.39 15.73 5.76
CA ALA A 110 13.91 14.58 5.00
C ALA A 110 14.96 13.48 4.86
N VAL A 111 16.22 13.84 4.62
CA VAL A 111 17.34 12.90 4.50
C VAL A 111 17.47 12.08 5.78
N GLU A 112 17.59 12.75 6.93
CA GLU A 112 17.73 12.10 8.24
C GLU A 112 16.53 11.21 8.58
N ASN A 113 15.30 11.65 8.23
CA ASN A 113 14.10 10.84 8.41
C ASN A 113 14.17 9.53 7.61
N ILE A 114 14.67 9.58 6.37
CA ILE A 114 14.76 8.40 5.48
C ILE A 114 15.92 7.50 5.91
N GLU A 115 17.10 8.08 6.18
CA GLU A 115 18.28 7.35 6.64
C GLU A 115 18.01 6.55 7.91
N TYR A 116 17.35 7.16 8.90
CA TYR A 116 16.97 6.48 10.13
C TYR A 116 16.15 5.20 9.88
N TYR A 117 15.20 5.22 8.93
CA TYR A 117 14.44 4.02 8.58
C TYR A 117 15.26 3.00 7.80
N GLY A 118 16.16 3.46 6.94
CA GLY A 118 17.09 2.56 6.25
C GLY A 118 18.03 1.84 7.21
N GLU A 119 18.52 2.53 8.23
CA GLU A 119 19.34 1.93 9.31
C GLU A 119 18.55 0.89 10.10
N LEU A 120 17.28 1.18 10.45
CA LEU A 120 16.40 0.21 11.13
C LEU A 120 16.17 -1.06 10.30
N HIS A 121 16.21 -0.96 8.97
CA HIS A 121 16.17 -2.11 8.05
C HIS A 121 17.53 -2.76 7.83
N GLY A 122 18.60 -2.30 8.50
CA GLY A 122 19.94 -2.86 8.40
C GLY A 122 20.62 -2.61 7.05
N ILE A 123 20.24 -1.56 6.33
CA ILE A 123 20.86 -1.20 5.05
C ILE A 123 22.27 -0.64 5.32
N LYS A 124 23.27 -1.14 4.59
CA LYS A 124 24.66 -0.68 4.72
C LYS A 124 24.80 0.79 4.32
N PRO A 125 25.69 1.58 4.98
CA PRO A 125 25.81 3.01 4.78
C PRO A 125 25.97 3.45 3.31
N ASP A 126 26.82 2.80 2.54
CA ASP A 126 27.05 3.17 1.13
C ASP A 126 25.80 2.95 0.27
N THR A 127 25.13 1.81 0.44
CA THR A 127 23.87 1.49 -0.24
C THR A 127 22.74 2.41 0.23
N LEU A 128 22.73 2.76 1.52
CA LEU A 128 21.72 3.65 2.09
C LEU A 128 21.80 5.03 1.46
N LYS A 129 23.02 5.60 1.36
CA LYS A 129 23.24 6.91 0.75
C LYS A 129 22.75 6.93 -0.71
N GLU A 130 23.11 5.92 -1.50
CA GLU A 130 22.67 5.81 -2.89
C GLU A 130 21.13 5.73 -2.99
N ARG A 131 20.49 4.92 -2.15
CA ARG A 131 19.02 4.77 -2.13
C ARG A 131 18.32 6.07 -1.71
N VAL A 132 18.87 6.78 -0.74
CA VAL A 132 18.33 8.08 -0.31
C VAL A 132 18.38 9.07 -1.46
N GLU A 133 19.54 9.22 -2.14
CA GLU A 133 19.68 10.11 -3.29
C GLU A 133 18.67 9.80 -4.41
N ASN A 134 18.52 8.51 -4.74
CA ASN A 134 17.56 8.05 -5.73
C ASN A 134 16.10 8.38 -5.34
N LEU A 135 15.72 8.19 -4.07
CA LEU A 135 14.38 8.53 -3.57
C LEU A 135 14.13 10.04 -3.54
N LEU A 136 15.12 10.84 -3.18
CA LEU A 136 15.02 12.31 -3.23
C LEU A 136 14.76 12.82 -4.65
N GLU A 137 15.39 12.20 -5.65
CA GLU A 137 15.17 12.52 -7.05
C GLU A 137 13.80 12.07 -7.54
N GLN A 138 13.48 10.78 -7.33
CA GLN A 138 12.23 10.16 -7.76
C GLN A 138 11.00 10.87 -7.19
N LEU A 139 11.05 11.25 -5.92
CA LEU A 139 9.95 11.93 -5.23
C LEU A 139 10.03 13.47 -5.32
N GLN A 140 10.98 13.99 -6.09
CA GLN A 140 11.18 15.45 -6.29
C GLN A 140 11.27 16.20 -4.96
N MET A 141 12.21 15.81 -4.09
CA MET A 141 12.38 16.37 -2.76
C MET A 141 13.62 17.23 -2.59
N LYS A 142 14.48 17.36 -3.63
CA LYS A 142 15.78 18.05 -3.56
C LYS A 142 15.68 19.49 -3.03
N ASP A 143 14.61 20.21 -3.37
CA ASP A 143 14.43 21.63 -3.00
C ASP A 143 14.19 21.87 -1.50
N PHE A 144 13.74 20.85 -0.76
CA PHE A 144 13.38 21.01 0.63
C PHE A 144 14.01 19.98 1.58
N CYS A 145 14.71 18.96 1.06
CA CYS A 145 15.15 17.80 1.83
C CYS A 145 16.08 18.12 3.01
N LEU A 146 16.81 19.24 2.96
CA LEU A 146 17.76 19.64 4.02
C LEU A 146 17.14 20.58 5.09
N ARG A 147 15.90 21.04 4.92
CA ARG A 147 15.21 21.84 5.92
C ARG A 147 14.63 20.95 7.03
N PRO A 148 14.48 21.41 8.27
CA PRO A 148 13.74 20.71 9.32
C PRO A 148 12.30 20.44 8.86
N SER A 149 11.79 19.24 9.11
CA SER A 149 10.49 18.81 8.59
C SER A 149 9.29 19.40 9.34
N GLU A 150 9.51 20.13 10.44
CA GLU A 150 8.47 20.84 11.15
C GLU A 150 7.68 21.82 10.26
N GLY A 151 8.38 22.52 9.36
CA GLY A 151 7.80 23.49 8.41
C GLY A 151 7.30 22.88 7.09
N TYR A 152 7.19 21.55 6.95
CA TYR A 152 6.76 20.92 5.71
C TYR A 152 5.25 21.02 5.50
N SER A 153 4.86 21.27 4.24
CA SER A 153 3.47 21.10 3.81
C SER A 153 3.01 19.65 3.96
N GLN A 154 1.70 19.40 3.94
CA GLN A 154 1.16 18.04 4.01
C GLN A 154 1.70 17.16 2.87
N GLY A 155 1.76 17.70 1.65
CA GLY A 155 2.34 16.97 0.51
C GLY A 155 3.81 16.62 0.69
N GLN A 156 4.63 17.55 1.25
CA GLN A 156 6.03 17.27 1.59
C GLN A 156 6.16 16.19 2.66
N LYS A 157 5.31 16.20 3.70
CA LYS A 157 5.28 15.17 4.73
C LYS A 157 4.93 13.80 4.16
N ILE A 158 3.98 13.72 3.25
CA ILE A 158 3.61 12.47 2.57
C ILE A 158 4.76 11.93 1.72
N LYS A 159 5.46 12.80 0.97
CA LYS A 159 6.65 12.40 0.19
C LYS A 159 7.74 11.79 1.09
N VAL A 160 8.05 12.41 2.22
CA VAL A 160 9.03 11.87 3.20
C VAL A 160 8.56 10.53 3.77
N SER A 161 7.29 10.42 4.14
CA SER A 161 6.73 9.19 4.69
C SER A 161 6.71 8.06 3.67
N LEU A 162 6.46 8.39 2.40
CA LEU A 162 6.53 7.42 1.30
C LEU A 162 7.99 7.00 1.05
N ALA A 163 8.95 7.93 1.06
CA ALA A 163 10.37 7.60 0.95
C ALA A 163 10.82 6.64 2.05
N ARG A 164 10.40 6.87 3.30
CA ARG A 164 10.64 5.96 4.43
C ARG A 164 10.06 4.56 4.19
N ALA A 165 8.86 4.49 3.61
CA ALA A 165 8.21 3.23 3.29
C ALA A 165 8.92 2.47 2.15
N LEU A 166 9.64 3.18 1.27
CA LEU A 166 10.28 2.63 0.08
C LEU A 166 11.78 2.35 0.23
N ILE A 167 12.45 2.85 1.28
CA ILE A 167 13.93 2.82 1.41
C ILE A 167 14.52 1.41 1.34
N HIS A 168 13.80 0.40 1.82
CA HIS A 168 14.22 -1.00 1.78
C HIS A 168 13.75 -1.77 0.54
N ASP A 169 13.14 -1.07 -0.44
CA ASP A 169 12.65 -1.60 -1.73
C ASP A 169 11.63 -2.76 -1.58
N PRO A 170 10.56 -2.59 -0.80
CA PRO A 170 9.57 -3.63 -0.55
C PRO A 170 8.80 -4.03 -1.81
N LEU A 171 8.26 -5.26 -1.84
CA LEU A 171 7.41 -5.74 -2.94
C LEU A 171 5.97 -5.25 -2.81
N ASN A 172 5.48 -5.07 -1.59
CA ASN A 172 4.09 -4.67 -1.32
C ASN A 172 4.05 -3.28 -0.70
N ILE A 173 3.24 -2.40 -1.25
CA ILE A 173 3.05 -1.03 -0.76
C ILE A 173 1.62 -0.90 -0.25
N MET A 174 1.49 -0.51 1.01
CA MET A 174 0.20 -0.32 1.67
C MET A 174 0.01 1.14 2.07
N LEU A 175 -1.03 1.78 1.53
CA LEU A 175 -1.28 3.21 1.71
C LEU A 175 -2.66 3.41 2.36
N ASP A 176 -2.71 4.00 3.55
CA ASP A 176 -3.96 4.25 4.27
C ASP A 176 -4.43 5.69 4.05
N GLU A 177 -5.42 5.88 3.16
CA GLU A 177 -5.98 7.17 2.74
C GLU A 177 -4.90 8.21 2.34
N PRO A 178 -4.02 7.88 1.38
CA PRO A 178 -2.79 8.63 1.12
C PRO A 178 -3.01 10.05 0.58
N SER A 179 -4.17 10.35 -0.03
CA SER A 179 -4.54 11.65 -0.58
C SER A 179 -5.28 12.56 0.40
N SER A 180 -5.60 12.04 1.60
CA SER A 180 -6.36 12.80 2.59
C SER A 180 -5.64 14.10 3.00
N GLY A 181 -6.34 15.24 2.83
CA GLY A 181 -5.80 16.57 3.17
C GLY A 181 -4.77 17.13 2.18
N LEU A 182 -4.59 16.50 1.03
CA LEU A 182 -3.77 17.03 -0.05
C LEU A 182 -4.54 18.00 -0.95
N ASP A 183 -3.84 19.00 -1.47
CA ASP A 183 -4.34 19.81 -2.58
C ASP A 183 -4.29 19.04 -3.91
N ILE A 184 -4.87 19.63 -4.96
CA ILE A 184 -4.98 19.00 -6.29
C ILE A 184 -3.61 18.63 -6.87
N MET A 185 -2.61 19.51 -6.71
CA MET A 185 -1.26 19.31 -7.28
C MET A 185 -0.52 18.19 -6.55
N ALA A 186 -0.60 18.16 -5.22
CA ALA A 186 0.00 17.11 -4.41
C ALA A 186 -0.68 15.74 -4.64
N THR A 187 -2.02 15.72 -4.82
CA THR A 187 -2.77 14.51 -5.16
C THR A 187 -2.34 13.97 -6.54
N ARG A 188 -2.15 14.86 -7.52
CA ARG A 188 -1.66 14.46 -8.85
C ARG A 188 -0.25 13.87 -8.78
N ALA A 189 0.67 14.54 -8.07
CA ALA A 189 2.03 14.03 -7.88
C ALA A 189 2.06 12.67 -7.18
N LEU A 190 1.23 12.48 -6.14
CA LEU A 190 1.08 11.20 -5.46
C LEU A 190 0.59 10.10 -6.42
N ARG A 191 -0.38 10.41 -7.27
CA ARG A 191 -0.89 9.47 -8.27
C ARG A 191 0.19 9.00 -9.25
N GLU A 192 1.02 9.93 -9.75
CA GLU A 192 2.14 9.60 -10.63
C GLU A 192 3.14 8.65 -9.94
N ILE A 193 3.42 8.86 -8.66
CA ILE A 193 4.27 7.98 -7.85
C ILE A 193 3.66 6.58 -7.72
N ILE A 194 2.36 6.48 -7.44
CA ILE A 194 1.67 5.18 -7.29
C ILE A 194 1.70 4.40 -8.61
N ILE A 195 1.52 5.08 -9.75
CA ILE A 195 1.61 4.47 -11.09
C ILE A 195 3.04 3.96 -11.35
N ASP A 196 4.08 4.75 -11.05
CA ASP A 196 5.47 4.33 -11.21
C ASP A 196 5.80 3.08 -10.36
N LEU A 197 5.29 3.01 -9.13
CA LEU A 197 5.46 1.82 -8.28
C LEU A 197 4.83 0.57 -8.91
N LYS A 198 3.63 0.68 -9.48
CA LYS A 198 2.98 -0.39 -10.23
C LYS A 198 3.81 -0.81 -11.44
N GLU A 199 4.29 0.14 -12.25
CA GLU A 199 5.10 -0.13 -13.45
C GLU A 199 6.40 -0.86 -13.11
N ARG A 200 6.95 -0.65 -11.91
CA ARG A 200 8.06 -1.43 -11.35
C ARG A 200 7.66 -2.81 -10.82
N GLY A 201 6.42 -3.24 -11.05
CA GLY A 201 5.91 -4.54 -10.63
C GLY A 201 5.59 -4.67 -9.15
N LYS A 202 5.45 -3.55 -8.41
CA LYS A 202 5.04 -3.60 -7.00
C LYS A 202 3.54 -3.90 -6.88
N CYS A 203 3.14 -4.62 -5.84
CA CYS A 203 1.76 -4.76 -5.44
C CYS A 203 1.37 -3.51 -4.61
N VAL A 204 0.41 -2.72 -5.08
CA VAL A 204 -0.05 -1.54 -4.36
C VAL A 204 -1.47 -1.76 -3.86
N LEU A 205 -1.64 -1.76 -2.54
CA LEU A 205 -2.94 -1.81 -1.87
C LEU A 205 -3.18 -0.47 -1.16
N PHE A 206 -4.18 0.30 -1.58
CA PHE A 206 -4.49 1.54 -0.88
C PHE A 206 -5.95 1.63 -0.45
N SER A 207 -6.19 2.24 0.71
CA SER A 207 -7.54 2.54 1.15
C SER A 207 -7.98 3.91 0.66
N SER A 208 -9.24 4.01 0.24
CA SER A 208 -9.88 5.29 -0.06
C SER A 208 -11.38 5.23 0.23
N HIS A 209 -11.97 6.38 0.43
CA HIS A 209 -13.42 6.59 0.41
C HIS A 209 -13.85 7.48 -0.77
N ILE A 210 -12.90 7.85 -1.65
CA ILE A 210 -13.09 8.76 -2.80
C ILE A 210 -13.14 7.93 -4.08
N MET A 211 -14.34 7.78 -4.66
CA MET A 211 -14.60 6.99 -5.88
C MET A 211 -13.75 7.42 -7.06
N GLN A 212 -13.62 8.72 -7.27
CA GLN A 212 -12.87 9.29 -8.39
C GLN A 212 -11.39 8.94 -8.36
N GLU A 213 -10.79 8.79 -7.19
CA GLU A 213 -9.40 8.32 -7.06
C GLU A 213 -9.26 6.87 -7.49
N VAL A 214 -10.18 6.04 -7.02
CA VAL A 214 -10.22 4.61 -7.35
C VAL A 214 -10.39 4.41 -8.85
N GLU A 215 -11.32 5.13 -9.48
CA GLU A 215 -11.59 5.06 -10.92
C GLU A 215 -10.39 5.46 -11.78
N ASN A 216 -9.60 6.42 -11.31
CA ASN A 216 -8.44 6.94 -12.04
C ASN A 216 -7.15 6.12 -11.84
N LEU A 217 -7.06 5.30 -10.79
CA LEU A 217 -5.81 4.64 -10.41
C LEU A 217 -5.85 3.12 -10.49
N CYS A 218 -7.03 2.51 -10.27
CA CYS A 218 -7.09 1.09 -9.96
C CYS A 218 -7.54 0.24 -11.12
N GLU A 219 -7.00 -0.96 -11.20
CA GLU A 219 -7.54 -2.04 -12.00
C GLU A 219 -8.54 -2.87 -11.18
N ASP A 220 -8.18 -3.15 -9.94
CA ASP A 220 -8.95 -4.01 -9.04
C ASP A 220 -9.48 -3.22 -7.83
N ILE A 221 -10.66 -3.61 -7.37
CA ILE A 221 -11.34 -2.96 -6.25
C ILE A 221 -11.87 -4.01 -5.26
N VAL A 222 -11.72 -3.73 -4.00
CA VAL A 222 -12.31 -4.48 -2.89
C VAL A 222 -13.23 -3.54 -2.12
N ILE A 223 -14.53 -3.81 -2.16
CA ILE A 223 -15.53 -3.02 -1.43
C ILE A 223 -15.74 -3.66 -0.06
N ILE A 224 -15.46 -2.88 1.00
CA ILE A 224 -15.67 -3.29 2.38
C ILE A 224 -16.74 -2.41 3.03
N SER A 225 -17.71 -3.02 3.71
CA SER A 225 -18.74 -2.35 4.48
C SER A 225 -19.02 -3.12 5.76
N LYS A 226 -19.03 -2.42 6.90
CA LYS A 226 -19.26 -3.00 8.25
C LYS A 226 -18.38 -4.24 8.52
N GLY A 227 -17.11 -4.18 8.12
CA GLY A 227 -16.13 -5.25 8.33
C GLY A 227 -16.22 -6.43 7.36
N ILE A 228 -17.17 -6.41 6.41
CA ILE A 228 -17.42 -7.50 5.45
C ILE A 228 -17.05 -7.04 4.05
N VAL A 229 -16.33 -7.88 3.31
CA VAL A 229 -16.08 -7.66 1.87
C VAL A 229 -17.37 -7.96 1.11
N LYS A 230 -17.91 -6.96 0.43
CA LYS A 230 -19.12 -7.02 -0.38
C LYS A 230 -18.86 -7.35 -1.84
N PHE A 231 -17.67 -6.95 -2.32
CA PHE A 231 -17.22 -7.19 -3.69
C PHE A 231 -15.69 -7.23 -3.73
N GLY A 232 -15.13 -8.04 -4.61
CA GLY A 232 -13.71 -8.07 -4.95
C GLY A 232 -13.55 -8.47 -6.42
N GLY A 233 -12.84 -7.66 -7.21
CA GLY A 233 -12.62 -7.87 -8.63
C GLY A 233 -12.27 -6.59 -9.36
N SER A 234 -12.30 -6.60 -10.69
CA SER A 234 -12.04 -5.42 -11.50
C SER A 234 -13.19 -4.40 -11.45
N ILE A 235 -12.88 -3.13 -11.76
CA ILE A 235 -13.91 -2.08 -11.87
C ILE A 235 -14.96 -2.44 -12.94
N SER A 236 -14.55 -3.09 -14.04
CA SER A 236 -15.47 -3.55 -15.07
C SER A 236 -16.44 -4.64 -14.59
N GLU A 237 -15.95 -5.58 -13.79
CA GLU A 237 -16.81 -6.60 -13.16
C GLU A 237 -17.78 -5.98 -12.16
N LEU A 238 -17.33 -4.99 -11.38
CA LEU A 238 -18.21 -4.25 -10.46
C LEU A 238 -19.36 -3.55 -11.23
N ARG A 239 -19.05 -2.81 -12.30
CA ARG A 239 -20.03 -2.14 -13.14
C ARG A 239 -21.06 -3.10 -13.73
N ASN A 240 -20.59 -4.25 -14.21
CA ASN A 240 -21.45 -5.30 -14.76
C ASN A 240 -22.35 -5.90 -13.67
N ALA A 241 -21.81 -6.22 -12.51
CA ALA A 241 -22.57 -6.79 -11.39
C ALA A 241 -23.65 -5.84 -10.84
N ALA A 242 -23.33 -4.54 -10.80
CA ALA A 242 -24.27 -3.50 -10.36
C ALA A 242 -25.24 -3.03 -11.44
N GLY A 243 -24.98 -3.32 -12.72
CA GLY A 243 -25.76 -2.82 -13.84
C GLY A 243 -25.70 -1.28 -13.97
N SER A 244 -24.55 -0.68 -13.64
CA SER A 244 -24.31 0.75 -13.74
C SER A 244 -22.91 1.06 -14.21
N GLN A 245 -22.76 2.06 -15.09
CA GLN A 245 -21.46 2.59 -15.53
C GLN A 245 -20.86 3.57 -14.52
N ASP A 246 -21.67 4.18 -13.68
CA ASP A 246 -21.25 5.07 -12.62
C ASP A 246 -20.76 4.26 -11.43
N LEU A 247 -19.53 4.55 -10.95
CA LEU A 247 -18.89 3.80 -9.87
C LEU A 247 -19.57 4.06 -8.51
N GLU A 248 -20.08 5.27 -8.30
CA GLU A 248 -20.78 5.65 -7.08
C GLU A 248 -22.12 4.91 -6.98
N GLU A 249 -22.90 4.91 -8.07
CA GLU A 249 -24.15 4.15 -8.14
C GLU A 249 -23.90 2.62 -7.98
N ALA A 250 -22.85 2.10 -8.62
CA ALA A 250 -22.46 0.70 -8.48
C ALA A 250 -22.13 0.35 -7.03
N PHE A 251 -21.37 1.22 -6.35
CA PHE A 251 -21.03 1.04 -4.94
C PHE A 251 -22.27 1.03 -4.04
N LEU A 252 -23.19 1.97 -4.21
CA LEU A 252 -24.42 2.05 -3.42
C LEU A 252 -25.28 0.79 -3.60
N LYS A 253 -25.44 0.28 -4.81
CA LYS A 253 -26.18 -0.97 -5.09
C LYS A 253 -25.55 -2.19 -4.42
N ILE A 254 -24.21 -2.31 -4.46
CA ILE A 254 -23.48 -3.45 -3.89
C ILE A 254 -23.49 -3.40 -2.35
N THR A 255 -23.41 -2.21 -1.77
CA THR A 255 -23.39 -2.06 -0.30
C THR A 255 -24.80 -2.11 0.33
N GLY A 256 -25.85 -1.90 -0.46
CA GLY A 256 -27.24 -1.83 0.02
C GLY A 256 -27.52 -0.54 0.80
N SER A 257 -26.85 0.54 0.43
CA SER A 257 -26.92 1.86 1.10
C SER A 257 -27.85 2.81 0.36
#